data_df35a89eea6b8a02c4c8c799a5051fa7
#
_entry.id   df35a89eea6b8a02c4c8c799a5051fa7
#
_cell.length_a   1.000
_cell.length_b   1.000
_cell.length_c   1.000
_cell.angle_alpha   90.00
_cell.angle_beta   90.00
_cell.angle_gamma   90.00
#
_symmetry.space_group_name_H-M   'P 1'
#
loop_
_entity.id
_entity.type
_entity.pdbx_description
1 polymer ?
#
loop_
_entity_poly.entity_id
_entity_poly.type
_entity_poly.pdbx_seq_one_letter_code
_entity_poly.pdbx_strand_id
1 'polypeptide(L)' 'MARSMPQNKEAEMSVLGVAFLNNNEVSKIVEEVTSDMFFDERNRYIFNAIKSLHESKTPIDVTTLRNELD' A
#
# COMPACT_ATOMS: atom_id res chain seq x y z
N MET A 1 -5.07 -13.90 14.99
CA MET A 1 -5.34 -13.52 14.61
C MET A 1 -5.48 -13.16 13.98
N ALA A 2 -5.39 -13.07 13.53
CA ALA A 2 -5.43 -12.74 12.80
C ALA A 2 -5.86 -12.10 12.48
N ARG A 3 -5.93 -11.73 12.31
CA ARG A 3 -6.36 -11.36 11.90
C ARG A 3 -6.64 -10.88 11.12
N SER A 4 -6.70 -11.07 10.84
CA SER A 4 -7.03 -10.82 9.51
C SER A 4 -7.88 -9.64 9.45
N MET A 5 -7.70 -8.85 8.52
CA MET A 5 -8.52 -7.80 8.27
C MET A 5 -9.67 -8.30 7.56
N PRO A 6 -10.79 -8.48 8.17
CA PRO A 6 -11.95 -8.89 7.45
C PRO A 6 -12.23 -7.77 6.49
N GLN A 7 -12.75 -7.99 5.43
CA GLN A 7 -13.23 -7.14 4.38
C GLN A 7 -13.52 -5.70 4.83
N ASN A 8 -12.58 -5.07 5.48
CA ASN A 8 -12.76 -3.73 6.03
C ASN A 8 -12.06 -2.73 5.12
N LYS A 9 -12.81 -2.14 4.21
CA LYS A 9 -12.25 -1.19 3.26
C LYS A 9 -11.65 0.01 3.96
N GLU A 10 -12.24 0.44 5.06
CA GLU A 10 -11.71 1.59 5.77
C GLU A 10 -10.33 1.31 6.34
N ALA A 11 -10.16 0.12 6.92
CA ALA A 11 -8.87 -0.25 7.46
C ALA A 11 -7.83 -0.37 6.36
N GLU A 12 -8.21 -0.96 5.24
CA GLU A 12 -7.31 -1.10 4.12
C GLU A 12 -6.88 0.25 3.57
N MET A 13 -7.84 1.16 3.42
CA MET A 13 -7.52 2.49 2.92
C MET A 13 -6.68 3.27 3.92
N SER A 14 -6.87 3.02 5.21
CA SER A 14 -6.06 3.68 6.22
C SER A 14 -4.58 3.27 6.10
N VAL A 15 -4.34 1.97 5.89
CA VAL A 15 -2.98 1.48 5.71
C VAL A 15 -2.36 2.13 4.48
N LEU A 16 -3.09 2.16 3.37
CA LEU A 16 -2.58 2.75 2.14
C LEU A 16 -2.36 4.24 2.31
N GLY A 17 -3.25 4.91 3.04
CA GLY A 17 -3.11 6.34 3.29
C GLY A 17 -1.87 6.67 4.07
N VAL A 18 -1.57 5.88 5.09
CA VAL A 18 -0.35 6.09 5.88
C VAL A 18 0.87 5.92 5.00
N ALA A 19 0.88 4.86 4.18
CA ALA A 19 1.99 4.62 3.27
C ALA A 19 2.16 5.78 2.30
N PHE A 20 1.05 6.32 1.82
CA PHE A 20 1.08 7.39 0.84
C PHE A 20 1.56 8.70 1.44
N LEU A 21 1.10 9.02 2.65
CA LEU A 21 1.38 10.30 3.28
C LEU A 21 2.70 10.33 4.03
N ASN A 22 3.22 9.17 4.41
CA ASN A 22 4.43 9.12 5.23
C ASN A 22 5.40 8.09 4.67
N ASN A 23 6.32 8.54 3.84
CA ASN A 23 7.27 7.64 3.20
C ASN A 23 8.16 6.90 4.20
N ASN A 24 8.31 7.43 5.41
CA ASN A 24 9.11 6.75 6.41
C ASN A 24 8.43 5.50 6.94
N GLU A 25 7.09 5.45 6.87
CA GLU A 25 6.35 4.30 7.33
C GLU A 25 6.23 3.22 6.28
N VAL A 26 6.52 3.54 5.02
CA VAL A 26 6.37 2.58 3.93
C VAL A 26 7.22 1.35 4.15
N SER A 27 8.46 1.53 4.62
CA SER A 27 9.35 0.39 4.87
C SER A 27 8.71 -0.61 5.81
N LYS A 28 8.12 -0.13 6.90
CA LYS A 28 7.48 -1.01 7.86
C LYS A 28 6.28 -1.70 7.25
N ILE A 29 5.50 -0.94 6.49
CA ILE A 29 4.27 -1.48 5.92
C ILE A 29 4.59 -2.58 4.90
N VAL A 30 5.56 -2.35 4.02
CA VAL A 30 5.88 -3.36 3.02
C VAL A 30 6.56 -4.58 3.61
N GLU A 31 7.12 -4.47 4.82
CA GLU A 31 7.70 -5.61 5.48
C GLU A 31 6.66 -6.44 6.21
N GLU A 32 5.61 -5.81 6.71
CA GLU A 32 4.62 -6.49 7.53
C GLU A 32 3.36 -6.86 6.79
N VAL A 33 3.08 -6.17 5.68
CA VAL A 33 1.83 -6.36 4.93
C VAL A 33 2.16 -6.90 3.55
N THR A 34 1.36 -7.85 3.10
CA THR A 34 1.48 -8.37 1.73
C THR A 34 0.20 -8.02 0.98
N SER A 35 0.28 -8.02 -0.36
CA SER A 35 -0.86 -7.59 -1.15
C SER A 35 -2.08 -8.50 -0.96
N ASP A 36 -1.86 -9.78 -0.68
CA ASP A 36 -2.99 -10.69 -0.51
C ASP A 36 -3.71 -10.50 0.82
N MET A 37 -3.18 -9.64 1.70
CA MET A 37 -3.90 -9.27 2.91
C MET A 37 -5.03 -8.30 2.63
N PHE A 38 -5.00 -7.64 1.47
CA PHE A 38 -6.06 -6.73 1.08
C PHE A 38 -7.18 -7.52 0.41
N PHE A 39 -8.40 -7.29 0.86
CA PHE A 39 -9.54 -7.96 0.27
C PHE A 39 -9.90 -7.32 -1.07
N ASP A 40 -9.86 -6.00 -1.15
CA ASP A 40 -10.24 -5.26 -2.35
C ASP A 40 -9.12 -5.35 -3.38
N GLU A 41 -9.46 -5.82 -4.57
CA GLU A 41 -8.48 -5.98 -5.64
C GLU A 41 -7.80 -4.67 -6.02
N ARG A 42 -8.55 -3.58 -5.98
CA ARG A 42 -7.98 -2.27 -6.30
C ARG A 42 -6.96 -1.86 -5.26
N ASN A 43 -7.21 -2.19 -3.99
CA ASN A 43 -6.26 -1.89 -2.93
C ASN A 43 -4.98 -2.72 -3.10
N ARG A 44 -5.11 -3.95 -3.58
CA ARG A 44 -3.93 -4.76 -3.86
C ARG A 44 -3.08 -4.13 -4.96
N TYR A 45 -3.73 -3.61 -5.98
CA TYR A 45 -3.03 -2.91 -7.05
C TYR A 45 -2.28 -1.71 -6.51
N ILE A 46 -2.95 -0.90 -5.70
CA ILE A 46 -2.33 0.29 -5.14
C ILE A 46 -1.16 -0.08 -4.24
N PHE A 47 -1.33 -1.10 -3.41
CA PHE A 47 -0.27 -1.52 -2.52
C PHE A 47 0.94 -2.02 -3.31
N ASN A 48 0.72 -2.80 -4.36
CA ASN A 48 1.81 -3.29 -5.19
C ASN A 48 2.55 -2.13 -5.86
N ALA A 49 1.83 -1.11 -6.29
CA ALA A 49 2.46 0.05 -6.90
C ALA A 49 3.31 0.79 -5.87
N ILE A 50 2.81 0.96 -4.66
CA ILE A 50 3.54 1.62 -3.59
C ILE A 50 4.81 0.82 -3.27
N LYS A 51 4.67 -0.49 -3.18
CA LYS A 51 5.82 -1.34 -2.89
C LYS A 51 6.87 -1.24 -3.98
N SER A 52 6.44 -1.21 -5.24
CA SER A 52 7.35 -1.10 -6.36
C SER A 52 8.11 0.23 -6.31
N LEU A 53 7.40 1.32 -6.02
CA LEU A 53 8.04 2.62 -5.91
C LEU A 53 9.04 2.65 -4.76
N HIS A 54 8.68 2.01 -3.65
CA HIS A 54 9.56 1.96 -2.50
C HIS A 54 10.85 1.19 -2.85
N GLU A 55 10.71 0.08 -3.55
CA GLU A 55 11.87 -0.73 -3.91
C GLU A 55 12.79 -0.02 -4.89
N SER A 56 12.24 0.82 -5.74
CA SER A 56 13.05 1.60 -6.68
C SER A 56 13.52 2.92 -6.07
N LYS A 57 13.20 3.15 -4.79
CA LYS A 57 13.58 4.34 -4.06
C LYS A 57 13.04 5.61 -4.69
N THR A 58 11.85 5.50 -5.25
CA THR A 58 11.15 6.62 -5.85
C THR A 58 10.19 7.20 -4.82
N PRO A 59 10.16 8.53 -4.66
CA PRO A 59 9.20 9.13 -3.73
C PRO A 59 7.78 8.76 -4.14
N ILE A 60 6.94 8.52 -3.14
CA ILE A 60 5.56 8.11 -3.38
C ILE A 60 4.65 9.32 -3.28
N ASP A 61 4.07 9.71 -4.39
CA ASP A 61 3.10 10.79 -4.43
C ASP A 61 2.08 10.49 -5.54
N VAL A 62 1.15 11.42 -5.73
CA VAL A 62 0.07 11.19 -6.70
C VAL A 62 0.63 10.93 -8.10
N THR A 63 1.62 11.70 -8.50
CA THR A 63 2.18 11.57 -9.84
C THR A 63 2.89 10.24 -10.04
N THR A 64 3.78 9.88 -9.10
CA THR A 64 4.53 8.64 -9.26
C THR A 64 3.60 7.43 -9.13
N LEU A 65 2.62 7.50 -8.24
CA LEU A 65 1.67 6.40 -8.09
C LEU A 65 0.84 6.22 -9.34
N ARG A 66 0.37 7.32 -9.92
CA ARG A 66 -0.41 7.25 -11.15
C ARG A 66 0.41 6.63 -12.27
N ASN A 67 1.66 7.04 -12.40
CA ASN A 67 2.52 6.49 -13.46
C ASN A 67 2.75 5.00 -13.26
N GLU A 68 2.90 4.59 -12.02
CA GLU A 68 3.14 3.19 -11.72
C GLU A 68 1.89 2.34 -12.00
N LEU A 69 0.71 2.91 -11.78
CA LEU A 69 -0.54 2.19 -12.00
C LEU A 69 -0.94 2.11 -13.48
N ASP A 70 -0.42 3.01 -14.29
CA ASP A 70 -0.63 2.94 -15.71
C ASP A 70 0.25 1.85 -16.29
#